data_1413548cba34ae66bfa9444134bb5afd
#
_entry.id   1413548cba34ae66bfa9444134bb5afd
#
_cell.length_a   1.000
_cell.length_b   1.000
_cell.length_c   1.000
_cell.angle_alpha   90.00
_cell.angle_beta   90.00
_cell.angle_gamma   90.00
#
_symmetry.space_group_name_H-M   'P 1'
#
loop_
_entity.id
_entity.type
_entity.pdbx_description
1 polymer ?
#
loop_
_entity_poly.entity_id
_entity_poly.type
_entity_poly.pdbx_seq_one_letter_code
_entity_poly.pdbx_strand_id
1 'polypeptide(L)'
;MAIRLFQSQTSMFCEKARIVFALKKVPYEIVDVRKDDRKSLIEYTGQRKVPSMDYNGQCVIDSTVISALVNKDYPAISIYPEGAANKGLCLALEDWSDEVLIHANHALRRADTPEARKKAEEEWAVHFATLNQMYAGKKFIFDRLTLADIAIFSQLHYLYTAVKYEIPTKYGNVTAFMENMRQTLKLKSLGDSFEAQSL
;
A
#
# COMPACT_ATOMS: atom_id res chain seq x y z
N MET A 1 -2.72 15.77 -20.02
CA MET A 1 -3.19 15.71 -18.62
C MET A 1 -1.98 15.91 -17.73
N ALA A 2 -2.06 16.82 -16.76
CA ALA A 2 -1.00 17.04 -15.80
C ALA A 2 -1.45 16.42 -14.46
N ILE A 3 -0.75 15.37 -14.02
CA ILE A 3 -1.00 14.72 -12.73
C ILE A 3 0.24 14.92 -11.89
N ARG A 4 0.08 15.47 -10.68
CA ARG A 4 1.14 15.58 -9.69
C ARG A 4 0.75 14.82 -8.43
N LEU A 5 1.61 13.93 -7.95
CA LEU A 5 1.40 13.18 -6.73
C LEU A 5 2.27 13.75 -5.61
N PHE A 6 1.64 14.36 -4.62
CA PHE A 6 2.29 14.77 -3.38
C PHE A 6 2.46 13.54 -2.50
N GLN A 7 3.70 13.17 -2.24
CA GLN A 7 4.03 11.91 -1.58
C GLN A 7 5.12 12.01 -0.52
N SER A 8 5.27 10.92 0.22
CA SER A 8 6.46 10.60 0.99
C SER A 8 6.92 9.20 0.63
N GLN A 9 8.20 9.03 0.36
CA GLN A 9 8.79 7.77 -0.07
C GLN A 9 8.50 6.60 0.90
N THR A 10 8.48 6.89 2.20
CA THR A 10 8.28 5.89 3.26
C THR A 10 6.81 5.67 3.65
N SER A 11 5.86 6.27 2.95
CA SER A 11 4.44 6.11 3.26
C SER A 11 3.86 4.91 2.51
N MET A 12 3.29 3.94 3.23
CA MET A 12 2.59 2.80 2.64
C MET A 12 1.39 3.24 1.78
N PHE A 13 0.68 4.29 2.15
CA PHE A 13 -0.43 4.84 1.36
C PHE A 13 0.05 5.50 0.06
N CYS A 14 1.22 6.15 0.09
CA CYS A 14 1.83 6.66 -1.14
C CYS A 14 2.34 5.52 -2.02
N GLU A 15 2.86 4.46 -1.44
CA GLU A 15 3.28 3.26 -2.18
C GLU A 15 2.08 2.60 -2.86
N LYS A 16 0.94 2.43 -2.16
CA LYS A 16 -0.32 1.96 -2.76
C LYS A 16 -0.67 2.75 -4.02
N ALA A 17 -0.66 4.08 -3.95
CA ALA A 17 -0.94 4.94 -5.10
C ALA A 17 0.09 4.76 -6.22
N ARG A 18 1.40 4.74 -5.90
CA ARG A 18 2.47 4.53 -6.91
C ARG A 18 2.33 3.20 -7.64
N ILE A 19 2.00 2.11 -6.92
CA ILE A 19 1.76 0.80 -7.53
C ILE A 19 0.58 0.85 -8.50
N VAL A 20 -0.52 1.47 -8.10
CA VAL A 20 -1.69 1.65 -8.99
C VAL A 20 -1.32 2.44 -10.24
N PHE A 21 -0.58 3.54 -10.10
CA PHE A 21 -0.15 4.35 -11.25
C PHE A 21 0.76 3.57 -12.19
N ALA A 22 1.71 2.82 -11.65
CA ALA A 22 2.60 2.00 -12.45
C ALA A 22 1.88 0.89 -13.21
N LEU A 23 0.99 0.14 -12.55
CA LEU A 23 0.18 -0.92 -13.19
C LEU A 23 -0.70 -0.37 -14.33
N LYS A 24 -1.18 0.85 -14.19
CA LYS A 24 -2.03 1.51 -15.18
C LYS A 24 -1.23 2.36 -16.19
N LYS A 25 0.08 2.40 -16.06
CA LYS A 25 0.99 3.21 -16.89
C LYS A 25 0.57 4.68 -16.96
N VAL A 26 0.15 5.22 -15.80
CA VAL A 26 -0.25 6.63 -15.68
C VAL A 26 0.98 7.51 -15.62
N PRO A 27 1.15 8.47 -16.54
CA PRO A 27 2.21 9.45 -16.43
C PRO A 27 1.88 10.48 -15.35
N TYR A 28 2.80 10.72 -14.43
CA TYR A 28 2.64 11.70 -13.36
C TYR A 28 3.98 12.27 -12.91
N GLU A 29 3.92 13.44 -12.29
CA GLU A 29 5.04 14.09 -11.64
C GLU A 29 5.01 13.80 -10.13
N ILE A 30 6.17 13.54 -9.55
CA ILE A 30 6.32 13.33 -8.11
C ILE A 30 6.64 14.68 -7.44
N VAL A 31 5.89 15.00 -6.40
CA VAL A 31 6.19 16.10 -5.48
C VAL A 31 6.48 15.50 -4.11
N ASP A 32 7.76 15.35 -3.77
CA ASP A 32 8.16 14.80 -2.48
C ASP A 32 7.88 15.77 -1.35
N VAL A 33 7.14 15.29 -0.35
CA VAL A 33 6.74 16.04 0.83
C VAL A 33 7.54 15.56 2.04
N ARG A 34 8.38 16.43 2.56
CA ARG A 34 9.17 16.14 3.77
C ARG A 34 8.29 16.19 5.02
N LYS A 35 8.65 15.44 6.05
CA LYS A 35 7.90 15.43 7.32
C LYS A 35 7.99 16.77 8.07
N ASP A 36 9.14 17.44 7.96
CA ASP A 36 9.48 18.70 8.58
C ASP A 36 9.00 19.93 7.78
N ASP A 37 8.75 19.76 6.49
CA ASP A 37 8.22 20.82 5.61
C ASP A 37 7.03 20.32 4.80
N ARG A 38 5.85 20.70 5.23
CA ARG A 38 4.57 20.38 4.57
C ARG A 38 3.83 21.62 4.07
N LYS A 39 4.54 22.75 3.96
CA LYS A 39 3.91 24.03 3.62
C LYS A 39 3.21 23.95 2.27
N SER A 40 3.89 23.54 1.21
CA SER A 40 3.33 23.41 -0.13
C SER A 40 2.14 22.45 -0.20
N LEU A 41 2.21 21.34 0.54
CA LEU A 41 1.10 20.40 0.65
C LEU A 41 -0.12 21.05 1.29
N ILE A 42 0.06 21.74 2.41
CA ILE A 42 -1.04 22.37 3.16
C ILE A 42 -1.64 23.50 2.32
N GLU A 43 -0.83 24.34 1.70
CA GLU A 43 -1.30 25.42 0.82
C GLU A 43 -2.15 24.90 -0.33
N TYR A 44 -1.79 23.76 -0.91
CA TYR A 44 -2.53 23.17 -2.04
C TYR A 44 -3.76 22.34 -1.60
N THR A 45 -3.64 21.58 -0.51
CA THR A 45 -4.65 20.54 -0.14
C THR A 45 -5.47 20.90 1.09
N GLY A 46 -5.07 21.87 1.88
CA GLY A 46 -5.67 22.21 3.18
C GLY A 46 -5.37 21.20 4.29
N GLN A 47 -4.54 20.16 4.04
CA GLN A 47 -4.27 19.08 5.00
C GLN A 47 -2.79 18.68 5.02
N ARG A 48 -2.43 17.83 6.01
CA ARG A 48 -1.04 17.36 6.22
C ARG A 48 -0.80 15.91 5.76
N LYS A 49 -1.82 15.16 5.34
CA LYS A 49 -1.69 13.76 4.98
C LYS A 49 -1.25 13.59 3.51
N VAL A 50 -0.48 12.55 3.26
CA VAL A 50 -0.10 12.08 1.93
C VAL A 50 -0.54 10.61 1.77
N PRO A 51 -0.86 10.17 0.54
CA PRO A 51 -0.79 10.89 -0.72
C PRO A 51 -1.91 11.93 -0.88
N SER A 52 -1.61 12.96 -1.67
CA SER A 52 -2.60 13.85 -2.26
C SER A 52 -2.23 14.03 -3.73
N MET A 53 -3.20 14.31 -4.58
CA MET A 53 -2.98 14.40 -6.02
C MET A 53 -3.56 15.70 -6.56
N ASP A 54 -2.79 16.38 -7.40
CA ASP A 54 -3.32 17.36 -8.32
C ASP A 54 -3.71 16.64 -9.61
N TYR A 55 -4.99 16.63 -9.90
CA TYR A 55 -5.54 16.00 -11.07
C TYR A 55 -6.11 17.07 -12.02
N ASN A 56 -5.28 17.58 -12.92
CA ASN A 56 -5.64 18.65 -13.85
C ASN A 56 -6.17 19.92 -13.14
N GLY A 57 -5.54 20.32 -12.04
CA GLY A 57 -5.95 21.47 -11.23
C GLY A 57 -6.99 21.15 -10.14
N GLN A 58 -7.50 19.93 -10.09
CA GLN A 58 -8.40 19.48 -9.04
C GLN A 58 -7.64 18.75 -7.95
N CYS A 59 -7.78 19.20 -6.71
CA CYS A 59 -7.19 18.51 -5.55
C CYS A 59 -7.97 17.25 -5.22
N VAL A 60 -7.28 16.11 -5.18
CA VAL A 60 -7.81 14.81 -4.78
C VAL A 60 -6.99 14.30 -3.59
N ILE A 61 -7.66 14.00 -2.51
CA ILE A 61 -7.06 13.47 -1.28
C ILE A 61 -7.50 12.04 -1.05
N ASP A 62 -6.72 11.31 -0.21
CA ASP A 62 -6.92 9.91 0.12
C ASP A 62 -6.50 8.92 -0.98
N SER A 63 -5.75 7.88 -0.55
CA SER A 63 -5.16 6.90 -1.48
C SER A 63 -6.20 6.00 -2.16
N THR A 64 -7.33 5.73 -1.51
CA THR A 64 -8.44 4.94 -2.04
C THR A 64 -9.19 5.73 -3.11
N VAL A 65 -9.46 7.02 -2.84
CA VAL A 65 -10.11 7.94 -3.80
C VAL A 65 -9.22 8.16 -5.02
N ILE A 66 -7.91 8.39 -4.82
CA ILE A 66 -6.91 8.50 -5.90
C ILE A 66 -6.92 7.23 -6.76
N SER A 67 -6.85 6.06 -6.14
CA SER A 67 -6.86 4.76 -6.83
C SER A 67 -8.15 4.54 -7.64
N ALA A 68 -9.30 4.90 -7.08
CA ALA A 68 -10.60 4.78 -7.73
C ALA A 68 -10.72 5.70 -8.96
N LEU A 69 -10.28 6.96 -8.83
CA LEU A 69 -10.29 7.93 -9.92
C LEU A 69 -9.37 7.48 -11.06
N VAL A 70 -8.14 7.09 -10.73
CA VAL A 70 -7.18 6.56 -11.71
C VAL A 70 -7.72 5.30 -12.37
N ASN A 71 -8.37 4.40 -11.61
CA ASN A 71 -8.98 3.22 -12.20
C ASN A 71 -10.11 3.54 -13.18
N LYS A 72 -10.91 4.56 -12.90
CA LYS A 72 -11.99 5.02 -13.78
C LYS A 72 -11.45 5.60 -15.09
N ASP A 73 -10.45 6.46 -15.01
CA ASP A 73 -9.97 7.23 -16.16
C ASP A 73 -8.91 6.48 -16.99
N TYR A 74 -8.31 5.42 -16.43
CA TYR A 74 -7.39 4.51 -17.12
C TYR A 74 -7.93 3.07 -17.05
N PRO A 75 -8.96 2.71 -17.80
CA PRO A 75 -9.72 1.47 -17.62
C PRO A 75 -9.05 0.20 -18.17
N ALA A 76 -7.94 0.30 -18.92
CA ALA A 76 -7.32 -0.83 -19.63
C ALA A 76 -7.01 -2.05 -18.72
N ILE A 77 -6.59 -1.79 -17.47
CA ILE A 77 -6.35 -2.83 -16.44
C ILE A 77 -7.15 -2.43 -15.22
N SER A 78 -8.20 -3.16 -14.86
CA SER A 78 -8.95 -2.89 -13.62
C SER A 78 -8.17 -3.36 -12.40
N ILE A 79 -8.13 -2.56 -11.35
CA ILE A 79 -7.61 -2.94 -10.02
C ILE A 79 -8.69 -3.60 -9.14
N TYR A 80 -9.89 -3.75 -9.64
CA TYR A 80 -10.97 -4.44 -8.94
C TYR A 80 -11.27 -5.77 -9.59
N PRO A 81 -11.67 -6.79 -8.81
CA PRO A 81 -12.14 -8.06 -9.35
C PRO A 81 -13.50 -7.89 -10.06
N GLU A 82 -13.89 -8.87 -10.85
CA GLU A 82 -15.19 -8.89 -11.49
C GLU A 82 -16.31 -9.22 -10.51
N GLY A 83 -17.51 -8.71 -10.79
CA GLY A 83 -18.71 -8.91 -9.98
C GLY A 83 -18.80 -7.98 -8.77
N ALA A 84 -20.02 -7.52 -8.48
CA ALA A 84 -20.27 -6.54 -7.43
C ALA A 84 -19.89 -7.07 -6.02
N ALA A 85 -20.17 -8.33 -5.74
CA ALA A 85 -19.83 -8.96 -4.46
C ALA A 85 -18.31 -9.02 -4.24
N ASN A 86 -17.55 -9.46 -5.24
CA ASN A 86 -16.10 -9.52 -5.17
C ASN A 86 -15.48 -8.13 -5.07
N LYS A 87 -16.03 -7.15 -5.79
CA LYS A 87 -15.60 -5.76 -5.67
C LYS A 87 -15.85 -5.21 -4.26
N GLY A 88 -17.01 -5.51 -3.67
CA GLY A 88 -17.32 -5.13 -2.28
C GLY A 88 -16.33 -5.76 -1.30
N LEU A 89 -16.01 -7.05 -1.45
CA LEU A 89 -15.03 -7.73 -0.62
C LEU A 89 -13.61 -7.13 -0.81
N CYS A 90 -13.22 -6.82 -2.05
CA CYS A 90 -11.94 -6.17 -2.33
C CYS A 90 -11.81 -4.81 -1.61
N LEU A 91 -12.85 -4.00 -1.63
CA LEU A 91 -12.87 -2.72 -0.92
C LEU A 91 -12.85 -2.90 0.60
N ALA A 92 -13.58 -3.87 1.14
CA ALA A 92 -13.58 -4.18 2.57
C ALA A 92 -12.19 -4.66 3.05
N LEU A 93 -11.48 -5.43 2.25
CA LEU A 93 -10.12 -5.88 2.56
C LEU A 93 -9.09 -4.76 2.45
N GLU A 94 -9.28 -3.86 1.49
CA GLU A 94 -8.46 -2.66 1.36
C GLU A 94 -8.63 -1.75 2.58
N ASP A 95 -9.87 -1.47 2.98
CA ASP A 95 -10.21 -0.69 4.16
C ASP A 95 -9.66 -1.34 5.45
N TRP A 96 -9.86 -2.65 5.63
CA TRP A 96 -9.26 -3.39 6.74
C TRP A 96 -7.72 -3.26 6.78
N SER A 97 -7.08 -3.32 5.63
CA SER A 97 -5.62 -3.12 5.54
C SER A 97 -5.22 -1.71 5.96
N ASP A 98 -5.94 -0.70 5.51
CA ASP A 98 -5.64 0.69 5.77
C ASP A 98 -5.96 1.12 7.21
N GLU A 99 -6.98 0.53 7.84
CA GLU A 99 -7.42 0.91 9.19
C GLU A 99 -6.88 0.00 10.29
N VAL A 100 -6.67 -1.30 10.01
CA VAL A 100 -6.22 -2.26 11.04
C VAL A 100 -4.71 -2.48 10.99
N LEU A 101 -4.15 -2.85 9.82
CA LEU A 101 -2.72 -3.15 9.73
C LEU A 101 -1.83 -1.92 9.97
N ILE A 102 -2.31 -0.71 9.69
CA ILE A 102 -1.60 0.53 10.01
C ILE A 102 -1.35 0.68 11.51
N HIS A 103 -2.33 0.30 12.35
CA HIS A 103 -2.18 0.39 13.79
C HIS A 103 -1.14 -0.60 14.30
N ALA A 104 -1.15 -1.85 13.82
CA ALA A 104 -0.14 -2.85 14.13
C ALA A 104 1.26 -2.42 13.65
N ASN A 105 1.38 -1.81 12.46
CA ASN A 105 2.62 -1.22 11.95
C ASN A 105 3.15 -0.12 12.88
N HIS A 106 2.28 0.77 13.31
CA HIS A 106 2.66 1.86 14.21
C HIS A 106 3.04 1.35 15.60
N ALA A 107 2.34 0.34 16.14
CA ALA A 107 2.66 -0.28 17.42
C ALA A 107 4.08 -0.90 17.37
N LEU A 108 4.36 -1.69 16.34
CA LEU A 108 5.66 -2.33 16.17
C LEU A 108 6.81 -1.33 15.96
N ARG A 109 6.56 -0.27 15.18
CA ARG A 109 7.54 0.78 14.91
C ARG A 109 7.87 1.62 16.14
N ARG A 110 6.90 1.84 17.05
CA ARG A 110 7.05 2.68 18.24
C ARG A 110 7.47 1.90 19.48
N ALA A 111 7.56 0.58 19.38
CA ALA A 111 7.93 -0.29 20.48
C ALA A 111 9.38 -0.05 20.88
N ASP A 112 9.58 0.68 21.97
CA ASP A 112 10.87 1.13 22.53
C ASP A 112 11.31 0.28 23.73
N THR A 113 10.43 -0.61 24.23
CA THR A 113 10.76 -1.57 25.29
C THR A 113 10.57 -3.01 24.80
N PRO A 114 11.26 -4.01 25.43
CA PRO A 114 11.06 -5.42 25.09
C PRO A 114 9.60 -5.88 25.24
N GLU A 115 8.90 -5.40 26.27
CA GLU A 115 7.51 -5.74 26.54
C GLU A 115 6.58 -5.16 25.48
N ALA A 116 6.76 -3.88 25.09
CA ALA A 116 6.00 -3.25 24.01
C ALA A 116 6.26 -3.94 22.66
N ARG A 117 7.53 -4.31 22.41
CA ARG A 117 7.91 -5.07 21.22
C ARG A 117 7.22 -6.42 21.14
N LYS A 118 7.27 -7.19 22.24
CA LYS A 118 6.61 -8.49 22.32
C LYS A 118 5.11 -8.37 22.06
N LYS A 119 4.43 -7.41 22.69
CA LYS A 119 3.00 -7.18 22.50
C LYS A 119 2.66 -6.85 21.04
N ALA A 120 3.43 -6.00 20.40
CA ALA A 120 3.23 -5.65 18.99
C ALA A 120 3.48 -6.84 18.04
N GLU A 121 4.45 -7.70 18.37
CA GLU A 121 4.72 -8.93 17.62
C GLU A 121 3.60 -9.98 17.80
N GLU A 122 3.01 -10.08 19.00
CA GLU A 122 1.84 -10.92 19.26
C GLU A 122 0.61 -10.42 18.47
N GLU A 123 0.38 -9.12 18.38
CA GLU A 123 -0.67 -8.53 17.54
C GLU A 123 -0.43 -8.87 16.04
N TRP A 124 0.78 -8.66 15.56
CA TRP A 124 1.14 -9.04 14.18
C TRP A 124 1.00 -10.55 13.93
N ALA A 125 1.28 -11.40 14.90
CA ALA A 125 1.11 -12.85 14.76
C ALA A 125 -0.34 -13.24 14.42
N VAL A 126 -1.33 -12.55 14.98
CA VAL A 126 -2.76 -12.73 14.64
C VAL A 126 -3.02 -12.33 13.19
N HIS A 127 -2.52 -11.17 12.76
CA HIS A 127 -2.70 -10.71 11.38
C HIS A 127 -1.98 -11.62 10.38
N PHE A 128 -0.77 -12.06 10.67
CA PHE A 128 -0.07 -13.02 9.81
C PHE A 128 -0.80 -14.36 9.69
N ALA A 129 -1.39 -14.86 10.78
CA ALA A 129 -2.18 -16.09 10.73
C ALA A 129 -3.41 -15.93 9.82
N THR A 130 -4.12 -14.81 9.94
CA THR A 130 -5.27 -14.46 9.08
C THR A 130 -4.84 -14.37 7.62
N LEU A 131 -3.82 -13.59 7.31
CA LEU A 131 -3.31 -13.43 5.95
C LEU A 131 -2.80 -14.76 5.37
N ASN A 132 -2.14 -15.58 6.21
CA ASN A 132 -1.65 -16.88 5.78
C ASN A 132 -2.78 -17.84 5.35
N GLN A 133 -3.95 -17.74 5.98
CA GLN A 133 -5.16 -18.47 5.54
C GLN A 133 -5.74 -17.85 4.27
N MET A 134 -5.82 -16.52 4.17
CA MET A 134 -6.38 -15.83 3.01
C MET A 134 -5.59 -16.14 1.72
N TYR A 135 -4.27 -16.27 1.80
CA TYR A 135 -3.40 -16.60 0.67
C TYR A 135 -3.13 -18.10 0.50
N ALA A 136 -3.78 -18.99 1.25
CA ALA A 136 -3.56 -20.42 1.14
C ALA A 136 -3.89 -20.94 -0.26
N GLY A 137 -2.87 -21.45 -0.97
CA GLY A 137 -3.00 -21.95 -2.34
C GLY A 137 -3.29 -20.89 -3.41
N LYS A 138 -3.09 -19.60 -3.08
CA LYS A 138 -3.41 -18.49 -3.99
C LYS A 138 -2.18 -17.60 -4.22
N LYS A 139 -2.07 -17.11 -5.45
CA LYS A 139 -1.11 -16.08 -5.79
C LYS A 139 -1.58 -14.68 -5.34
N PHE A 140 -2.88 -14.42 -5.49
CA PHE A 140 -3.59 -13.21 -5.08
C PHE A 140 -4.91 -13.62 -4.44
N ILE A 141 -5.54 -12.74 -3.67
CA ILE A 141 -6.83 -13.04 -2.99
C ILE A 141 -7.92 -13.43 -4.01
N PHE A 142 -7.92 -12.73 -5.13
CA PHE A 142 -8.77 -13.02 -6.29
C PHE A 142 -7.93 -13.66 -7.42
N ASP A 143 -8.52 -13.93 -8.57
CA ASP A 143 -7.85 -14.57 -9.71
C ASP A 143 -6.68 -13.74 -10.29
N ARG A 144 -6.63 -12.47 -9.96
CA ARG A 144 -5.61 -11.52 -10.40
C ARG A 144 -5.26 -10.52 -9.30
N LEU A 145 -4.17 -9.79 -9.51
CA LEU A 145 -3.77 -8.68 -8.65
C LEU A 145 -4.86 -7.60 -8.58
N THR A 146 -5.28 -7.26 -7.37
CA THR A 146 -6.32 -6.27 -7.09
C THR A 146 -5.86 -5.23 -6.08
N LEU A 147 -6.70 -4.21 -5.85
CA LEU A 147 -6.44 -3.15 -4.87
C LEU A 147 -6.27 -3.72 -3.45
N ALA A 148 -7.00 -4.79 -3.09
CA ALA A 148 -6.82 -5.47 -1.80
C ALA A 148 -5.40 -6.01 -1.62
N ASP A 149 -4.87 -6.70 -2.64
CA ASP A 149 -3.49 -7.22 -2.60
C ASP A 149 -2.47 -6.09 -2.53
N ILE A 150 -2.68 -4.99 -3.28
CA ILE A 150 -1.80 -3.82 -3.30
C ILE A 150 -1.78 -3.15 -1.92
N ALA A 151 -2.94 -2.96 -1.28
CA ALA A 151 -3.05 -2.35 0.04
C ALA A 151 -2.34 -3.22 1.10
N ILE A 152 -2.66 -4.52 1.14
CA ILE A 152 -2.02 -5.48 2.06
C ILE A 152 -0.51 -5.52 1.82
N PHE A 153 -0.06 -5.60 0.56
CA PHE A 153 1.36 -5.56 0.25
C PHE A 153 2.04 -4.30 0.78
N SER A 154 1.48 -3.13 0.56
CA SER A 154 2.08 -1.87 1.01
C SER A 154 2.22 -1.81 2.53
N GLN A 155 1.27 -2.36 3.30
CA GLN A 155 1.37 -2.47 4.75
C GLN A 155 2.45 -3.47 5.18
N LEU A 156 2.51 -4.65 4.55
CA LEU A 156 3.54 -5.65 4.84
C LEU A 156 4.95 -5.20 4.40
N HIS A 157 5.04 -4.53 3.25
CA HIS A 157 6.30 -4.01 2.71
C HIS A 157 6.90 -2.91 3.61
N TYR A 158 6.04 -2.15 4.30
CA TYR A 158 6.48 -1.19 5.31
C TYR A 158 7.23 -1.87 6.48
N LEU A 159 6.91 -3.11 6.82
CA LEU A 159 7.68 -3.88 7.82
C LEU A 159 9.13 -4.02 7.39
N TYR A 160 9.39 -4.35 6.13
CA TYR A 160 10.75 -4.50 5.60
C TYR A 160 11.46 -3.16 5.41
N THR A 161 10.77 -2.18 4.84
CA THR A 161 11.39 -0.91 4.43
C THR A 161 11.59 0.08 5.57
N ALA A 162 10.64 0.18 6.50
CA ALA A 162 10.62 1.20 7.54
C ALA A 162 10.78 0.66 8.96
N VAL A 163 10.21 -0.51 9.27
CA VAL A 163 10.28 -1.13 10.61
C VAL A 163 11.50 -2.03 10.76
N LYS A 164 12.04 -2.54 9.64
CA LYS A 164 13.14 -3.52 9.60
C LYS A 164 12.76 -4.81 10.34
N TYR A 165 11.56 -5.29 10.07
CA TYR A 165 11.00 -6.52 10.62
C TYR A 165 10.70 -7.51 9.50
N GLU A 166 11.22 -8.72 9.62
CA GLU A 166 10.98 -9.81 8.67
C GLU A 166 9.78 -10.65 9.09
N ILE A 167 8.92 -10.98 8.13
CA ILE A 167 7.77 -11.86 8.38
C ILE A 167 8.28 -13.26 8.71
N PRO A 168 7.86 -13.85 9.85
CA PRO A 168 8.33 -15.18 10.24
C PRO A 168 7.98 -16.25 9.20
N THR A 169 8.96 -17.12 8.89
CA THR A 169 8.86 -18.15 7.83
C THR A 169 7.75 -19.17 8.04
N LYS A 170 7.26 -19.34 9.28
CA LYS A 170 6.09 -20.19 9.57
C LYS A 170 4.81 -19.73 8.87
N TYR A 171 4.74 -18.47 8.39
CA TYR A 171 3.63 -17.95 7.58
C TYR A 171 3.96 -18.05 6.09
N GLY A 172 4.17 -19.28 5.61
CA GLY A 172 4.67 -19.56 4.27
C GLY A 172 3.85 -18.98 3.12
N ASN A 173 2.51 -18.90 3.27
CA ASN A 173 1.67 -18.29 2.22
C ASN A 173 1.85 -16.77 2.16
N VAL A 174 2.08 -16.10 3.30
CA VAL A 174 2.35 -14.65 3.34
C VAL A 174 3.71 -14.35 2.71
N THR A 175 4.74 -15.12 3.07
CA THR A 175 6.07 -14.94 2.47
C THR A 175 6.08 -15.24 0.96
N ALA A 176 5.31 -16.24 0.50
CA ALA A 176 5.12 -16.51 -0.92
C ALA A 176 4.38 -15.37 -1.64
N PHE A 177 3.35 -14.81 -1.01
CA PHE A 177 2.65 -13.62 -1.53
C PHE A 177 3.61 -12.42 -1.67
N MET A 178 4.42 -12.14 -0.65
CA MET A 178 5.40 -11.05 -0.69
C MET A 178 6.42 -11.25 -1.83
N GLU A 179 6.88 -12.48 -2.03
CA GLU A 179 7.79 -12.79 -3.14
C GLU A 179 7.11 -12.65 -4.50
N ASN A 180 5.84 -13.08 -4.64
CA ASN A 180 5.05 -12.86 -5.85
C ASN A 180 4.90 -11.37 -6.17
N MET A 181 4.63 -10.55 -5.16
CA MET A 181 4.54 -9.11 -5.32
C MET A 181 5.89 -8.49 -5.69
N ARG A 182 6.98 -8.91 -5.03
CA ARG A 182 8.34 -8.48 -5.37
C ARG A 182 8.63 -8.71 -6.86
N GLN A 183 8.36 -9.91 -7.37
CA GLN A 183 8.55 -10.25 -8.79
C GLN A 183 7.63 -9.44 -9.71
N THR A 184 6.35 -9.32 -9.36
CA THR A 184 5.35 -8.57 -10.14
C THR A 184 5.74 -7.10 -10.28
N LEU A 185 6.26 -6.51 -9.20
CA LEU A 185 6.69 -5.11 -9.12
C LEU A 185 8.16 -4.91 -9.50
N LYS A 186 8.87 -5.96 -9.91
CA LYS A 186 10.28 -5.95 -10.30
C LYS A 186 11.21 -5.33 -9.25
N LEU A 187 10.90 -5.48 -7.98
CA LEU A 187 11.78 -5.08 -6.90
C LEU A 187 13.00 -5.99 -6.83
N LYS A 188 14.18 -5.44 -6.62
CA LYS A 188 15.42 -6.22 -6.43
C LYS A 188 15.37 -7.00 -5.11
N SER A 189 14.91 -6.34 -4.05
CA SER A 189 14.67 -6.95 -2.74
C SER A 189 13.42 -6.37 -2.07
N LEU A 190 12.86 -7.05 -1.06
CA LEU A 190 11.79 -6.51 -0.22
C LEU A 190 12.24 -5.37 0.71
N GLY A 191 13.54 -5.13 0.83
CA GLY A 191 14.07 -3.98 1.56
C GLY A 191 14.12 -2.69 0.74
N ASP A 192 13.89 -2.77 -0.58
CA ASP A 192 13.95 -1.62 -1.49
C ASP A 192 12.59 -0.93 -1.55
N SER A 193 12.60 0.39 -1.62
CA SER A 193 11.37 1.17 -1.87
C SER A 193 10.89 0.96 -3.31
N PHE A 194 9.57 0.86 -3.49
CA PHE A 194 9.00 0.79 -4.83
C PHE A 194 9.08 2.16 -5.52
N GLU A 195 9.71 2.18 -6.67
CA GLU A 195 9.77 3.34 -7.56
C GLU A 195 8.96 3.05 -8.84
N ALA A 196 7.97 3.89 -9.13
CA ALA A 196 6.99 3.67 -10.21
C ALA A 196 7.60 3.56 -11.62
N GLN A 197 8.84 3.99 -11.81
CA GLN A 197 9.56 3.87 -13.09
C GLN A 197 10.02 2.43 -13.39
N SER A 198 9.79 1.48 -12.47
CA SER A 198 10.31 0.11 -12.53
C SER A 198 9.40 -0.86 -13.31
N LEU A 199 8.16 -0.50 -13.67
CA LEU A 199 7.20 -1.34 -14.40
C LEU A 199 7.10 -0.94 -15.87
#